data_b188a2e9ce61ebcee411b69283ca1a78
#
_entry.id   b188a2e9ce61ebcee411b69283ca1a78
#
_cell.length_a   1.000
_cell.length_b   1.000
_cell.length_c   1.000
_cell.angle_alpha   90.00
_cell.angle_beta   90.00
_cell.angle_gamma   90.00
#
_symmetry.space_group_name_H-M   'P 1'
#
loop_
_entity.id
_entity.type
_entity.pdbx_description
1 polymer ?
#
loop_
_entity_poly.entity_id
_entity_poly.type
_entity_poly.pdbx_seq_one_letter_code
_entity_poly.pdbx_strand_id
1 'polypeptide(L)'
;MRFTRSTGLPIRTADSTRWKIVFPSIWEFSLQPHLILFNNLTKPPMSSPRTTADLTTTTTRLKTLIDGHLEDTGGLLRLSPNWVPRSFLQPGLRIKLHPADTYAYGLNRGGIDERWFGSTTETANEGRAADEGLSYIVVGRERFTLRDAIAECGAGIIGRNLWDKYGRWPVYSKFFDNMGPIPHHMHQSAEQAALVGQEGKPESYYFPPQHNNVGNNFPYTFMGFEPGTTRAQVRQCIADWNKGDNGILDLSKAYRLKVGSGWLIDPCILHAPGSLCTYEPQWGSDVFGMYQNLVEGRPVPWSLLVKDMPADKHQDLDFIVDQLDWEKNTDPNFKDNHYLEPVTALQGEGFHDKWIVYGKVDGFQYFTARELTIDPGATVTIRDRGAYSLIVVQGEGMANKLSLNCPKLLRFNELSNDEFFCTEEAALAGVTFTNTSLTEPLVALRYYGPEVNPDAPAMGAHKHR
;
A
#
# COMPACT_ATOMS: atom_id res chain seq x y z
N MET A 1 -33.90 9.05 56.76
CA MET A 1 -35.36 9.24 56.97
C MET A 1 -36.12 8.63 55.82
N ARG A 2 -36.89 7.63 56.20
CA ARG A 2 -38.12 7.07 55.60
C ARG A 2 -38.30 7.01 54.10
N PHE A 3 -38.41 5.79 53.68
CA PHE A 3 -39.17 5.17 52.58
C PHE A 3 -40.60 5.66 52.41
N THR A 4 -41.12 5.68 51.17
CA THR A 4 -42.43 5.07 50.88
C THR A 4 -42.46 4.51 49.45
N ARG A 5 -42.98 3.29 49.34
CA ARG A 5 -43.38 2.54 48.15
C ARG A 5 -44.78 3.01 47.69
N SER A 6 -45.10 2.81 46.44
CA SER A 6 -46.33 2.14 45.99
C SER A 6 -46.33 2.07 44.46
N THR A 7 -46.41 0.91 43.88
CA THR A 7 -47.57 0.16 43.33
C THR A 7 -47.91 0.67 41.95
N GLY A 8 -47.92 -0.05 40.89
CA GLY A 8 -48.43 -1.35 40.58
C GLY A 8 -49.06 -1.30 39.21
N LEU A 9 -48.74 -2.21 38.38
CA LEU A 9 -49.16 -2.65 37.06
C LEU A 9 -50.62 -2.34 36.62
N PRO A 10 -50.93 -2.35 35.28
CA PRO A 10 -51.19 -3.65 34.68
C PRO A 10 -50.59 -3.88 33.26
N ILE A 11 -50.32 -5.12 33.02
CA ILE A 11 -50.09 -5.77 31.72
C ILE A 11 -51.32 -5.64 30.85
N ARG A 12 -51.16 -5.24 29.61
CA ARG A 12 -52.13 -5.55 28.52
C ARG A 12 -51.42 -6.24 27.37
N THR A 13 -51.96 -7.37 27.06
CA THR A 13 -51.66 -8.30 25.98
C THR A 13 -51.94 -7.72 24.60
N ALA A 14 -51.02 -8.09 23.71
CA ALA A 14 -51.08 -8.24 22.26
C ALA A 14 -52.31 -7.80 21.49
N ASP A 15 -52.16 -7.01 20.47
CA ASP A 15 -52.73 -7.35 19.19
C ASP A 15 -51.84 -6.91 18.03
N SER A 16 -51.78 -7.79 17.04
CA SER A 16 -50.95 -7.73 15.85
C SER A 16 -51.52 -6.72 14.86
N THR A 17 -50.87 -5.58 14.66
CA THR A 17 -51.16 -4.72 13.51
C THR A 17 -49.87 -4.38 12.76
N ARG A 18 -49.86 -4.82 11.52
CA ARG A 18 -48.86 -4.56 10.50
C ARG A 18 -48.53 -3.07 10.40
N TRP A 19 -47.28 -2.73 10.60
CA TRP A 19 -46.73 -1.43 10.19
C TRP A 19 -46.57 -1.42 8.67
N LYS A 20 -47.43 -0.66 7.98
CA LYS A 20 -47.21 -0.25 6.60
C LYS A 20 -46.24 0.94 6.65
N ILE A 21 -45.03 0.75 6.20
CA ILE A 21 -44.09 1.84 5.91
C ILE A 21 -44.57 2.45 4.60
N VAL A 22 -45.15 3.66 4.67
CA VAL A 22 -45.47 4.48 3.50
C VAL A 22 -44.22 5.29 3.18
N PHE A 23 -43.56 4.97 2.07
CA PHE A 23 -42.55 5.81 1.50
C PHE A 23 -43.18 7.03 0.83
N PRO A 24 -42.69 8.27 1.08
CA PRO A 24 -43.19 9.42 0.32
C PRO A 24 -42.67 9.29 -1.13
N SER A 25 -43.55 9.56 -2.05
CA SER A 25 -43.35 9.52 -3.50
C SER A 25 -42.17 10.39 -3.93
N ILE A 26 -41.29 9.78 -4.68
CA ILE A 26 -40.11 10.31 -5.31
C ILE A 26 -40.50 11.36 -6.35
N TRP A 27 -39.78 12.47 -6.37
CA TRP A 27 -39.83 13.49 -7.40
C TRP A 27 -39.42 12.88 -8.75
N GLU A 28 -40.33 12.91 -9.72
CA GLU A 28 -39.98 12.66 -11.13
C GLU A 28 -39.14 13.83 -11.66
N PHE A 29 -37.84 13.61 -11.80
CA PHE A 29 -37.01 14.47 -12.67
C PHE A 29 -37.14 13.98 -14.10
N SER A 30 -37.84 14.77 -14.91
CA SER A 30 -37.86 14.64 -16.35
C SER A 30 -36.45 14.92 -16.91
N LEU A 31 -35.73 13.86 -17.29
CA LEU A 31 -34.51 13.97 -18.07
C LEU A 31 -34.88 14.21 -19.54
N GLN A 32 -34.73 15.44 -19.99
CA GLN A 32 -34.64 15.72 -21.43
C GLN A 32 -33.28 15.22 -21.94
N PRO A 33 -33.23 14.42 -23.00
CA PRO A 33 -31.95 14.01 -23.59
C PRO A 33 -31.38 15.17 -24.41
N HIS A 34 -30.40 15.87 -23.89
CA HIS A 34 -29.53 16.66 -24.74
C HIS A 34 -28.65 15.73 -25.56
N LEU A 35 -28.95 15.62 -26.84
CA LEU A 35 -28.13 14.97 -27.85
C LEU A 35 -26.80 15.75 -27.94
N ILE A 36 -25.76 15.29 -27.28
CA ILE A 36 -24.39 15.76 -27.52
C ILE A 36 -23.90 14.97 -28.75
N LEU A 37 -23.83 15.64 -29.88
CA LEU A 37 -23.16 15.17 -31.08
C LEU A 37 -21.67 14.91 -30.72
N PHE A 38 -21.29 13.67 -30.61
CA PHE A 38 -19.88 13.26 -30.62
C PHE A 38 -19.36 13.49 -32.05
N ASN A 39 -18.67 14.59 -32.28
CA ASN A 39 -17.84 14.77 -33.45
C ASN A 39 -16.77 13.68 -33.46
N ASN A 40 -16.69 12.96 -34.55
CA ASN A 40 -15.69 11.98 -34.92
C ASN A 40 -14.28 12.47 -34.55
N LEU A 41 -13.73 12.03 -33.42
CA LEU A 41 -12.31 12.08 -33.21
C LEU A 41 -11.68 11.00 -34.08
N THR A 42 -11.16 11.43 -35.23
CA THR A 42 -10.28 10.63 -36.09
C THR A 42 -9.14 10.07 -35.21
N LYS A 43 -8.92 8.76 -35.29
CA LYS A 43 -7.74 8.12 -34.71
C LYS A 43 -6.50 8.92 -35.10
N PRO A 44 -5.61 9.23 -34.14
CA PRO A 44 -4.33 9.83 -34.50
C PRO A 44 -3.62 8.89 -35.48
N PRO A 45 -2.91 9.42 -36.49
CA PRO A 45 -2.19 8.60 -37.44
C PRO A 45 -1.18 7.73 -36.68
N MET A 46 -1.11 6.44 -37.02
CA MET A 46 -0.08 5.53 -36.52
C MET A 46 1.28 6.18 -36.71
N SER A 47 1.99 6.45 -35.63
CA SER A 47 3.33 6.99 -35.72
C SER A 47 4.20 6.02 -36.51
N SER A 48 4.89 6.53 -37.52
CA SER A 48 5.93 5.80 -38.22
C SER A 48 6.95 5.23 -37.25
N PRO A 49 7.56 4.07 -37.52
CA PRO A 49 8.58 3.51 -36.65
C PRO A 49 9.70 4.52 -36.42
N ARG A 50 9.99 4.86 -35.15
CA ARG A 50 11.07 5.76 -34.78
C ARG A 50 12.40 5.18 -35.26
N THR A 51 13.25 5.98 -35.87
CA THR A 51 14.58 5.56 -36.28
C THR A 51 15.50 5.45 -35.05
N THR A 52 16.58 4.68 -35.16
CA THR A 52 17.59 4.56 -34.08
C THR A 52 18.17 5.93 -33.68
N ALA A 53 18.30 6.85 -34.64
CA ALA A 53 18.74 8.23 -34.40
C ALA A 53 17.73 9.03 -33.55
N ASP A 54 16.42 8.87 -33.78
CA ASP A 54 15.37 9.55 -33.01
C ASP A 54 15.32 9.05 -31.57
N LEU A 55 15.55 7.75 -31.36
CA LEU A 55 15.64 7.14 -30.01
C LEU A 55 16.84 7.69 -29.24
N THR A 56 18.02 7.71 -29.86
CA THR A 56 19.27 8.21 -29.23
C THR A 56 19.14 9.69 -28.84
N THR A 57 18.53 10.51 -29.70
CA THR A 57 18.32 11.94 -29.41
C THR A 57 17.33 12.14 -28.26
N THR A 58 16.27 11.33 -28.18
CA THR A 58 15.27 11.40 -27.10
C THR A 58 15.88 10.98 -25.76
N THR A 59 16.63 9.89 -25.72
CA THR A 59 17.35 9.38 -24.55
C THR A 59 18.32 10.45 -23.99
N THR A 60 19.14 11.07 -24.84
CA THR A 60 20.06 12.13 -24.43
C THR A 60 19.33 13.33 -23.83
N ARG A 61 18.15 13.70 -24.38
CA ARG A 61 17.34 14.82 -23.87
C ARG A 61 16.78 14.51 -22.49
N LEU A 62 16.20 13.33 -22.28
CA LEU A 62 15.63 12.94 -20.99
C LEU A 62 16.70 12.88 -19.90
N LYS A 63 17.86 12.28 -20.22
CA LYS A 63 18.98 12.25 -19.27
C LYS A 63 19.44 13.65 -18.87
N THR A 64 19.63 14.56 -19.83
CA THR A 64 20.05 15.94 -19.53
C THR A 64 19.01 16.66 -18.65
N LEU A 65 17.71 16.43 -18.87
CA LEU A 65 16.65 17.01 -18.06
C LEU A 65 16.69 16.48 -16.62
N ILE A 66 16.92 15.19 -16.45
CA ILE A 66 17.01 14.56 -15.13
C ILE A 66 18.24 15.07 -14.40
N ASP A 67 19.41 15.05 -15.03
CA ASP A 67 20.67 15.49 -14.44
C ASP A 67 20.57 16.94 -13.96
N GLY A 68 20.04 17.86 -14.80
CA GLY A 68 19.83 19.25 -14.42
C GLY A 68 18.83 19.40 -13.26
N HIS A 69 17.74 18.65 -13.27
CA HIS A 69 16.78 18.68 -12.17
C HIS A 69 17.36 18.16 -10.85
N LEU A 70 18.17 17.11 -10.87
CA LEU A 70 18.85 16.58 -9.69
C LEU A 70 19.85 17.59 -9.10
N GLU A 71 20.59 18.32 -9.94
CA GLU A 71 21.47 19.41 -9.51
C GLU A 71 20.69 20.55 -8.84
N ASP A 72 19.58 20.96 -9.47
CA ASP A 72 18.71 22.03 -8.94
C ASP A 72 18.07 21.67 -7.60
N THR A 73 17.72 20.39 -7.39
CA THR A 73 16.99 19.91 -6.20
C THR A 73 17.89 19.33 -5.12
N GLY A 74 19.18 19.15 -5.40
CA GLY A 74 20.12 18.48 -4.50
C GLY A 74 19.84 16.97 -4.39
N GLY A 75 19.54 16.32 -5.54
CA GLY A 75 19.39 14.88 -5.67
C GLY A 75 18.02 14.32 -5.29
N LEU A 76 16.99 15.17 -5.23
CA LEU A 76 15.62 14.77 -4.91
C LEU A 76 14.71 14.88 -6.15
N LEU A 77 13.91 13.86 -6.41
CA LEU A 77 12.88 13.84 -7.45
C LEU A 77 11.51 13.91 -6.79
N ARG A 78 10.74 14.98 -7.07
CA ARG A 78 9.37 15.08 -6.59
C ARG A 78 8.46 14.17 -7.43
N LEU A 79 7.66 13.35 -6.74
CA LEU A 79 6.72 12.43 -7.37
C LEU A 79 5.30 12.97 -7.33
N SER A 80 4.52 12.63 -8.35
CA SER A 80 3.07 12.92 -8.37
C SER A 80 2.32 11.85 -7.59
N PRO A 81 1.24 12.20 -6.88
CA PRO A 81 0.38 11.19 -6.25
C PRO A 81 -0.08 10.14 -7.24
N ASN A 82 0.12 8.88 -6.90
CA ASN A 82 -0.21 7.72 -7.72
C ASN A 82 -1.33 6.93 -7.05
N TRP A 83 -2.54 7.06 -7.58
CA TRP A 83 -3.76 6.51 -7.04
C TRP A 83 -4.10 5.18 -7.70
N VAL A 84 -4.50 4.18 -6.91
CA VAL A 84 -4.88 2.86 -7.40
C VAL A 84 -6.23 2.44 -6.81
N PRO A 85 -7.22 2.11 -7.63
CA PRO A 85 -8.50 1.57 -7.18
C PRO A 85 -8.44 0.05 -7.06
N ARG A 86 -9.24 -0.53 -6.16
CA ARG A 86 -9.49 -1.98 -6.12
C ARG A 86 -11.01 -2.24 -6.19
N SER A 87 -11.44 -2.99 -7.19
CA SER A 87 -12.86 -3.23 -7.44
C SER A 87 -13.55 -4.06 -6.35
N PHE A 88 -12.78 -4.83 -5.58
CA PHE A 88 -13.25 -5.75 -4.55
C PHE A 88 -13.17 -5.16 -3.12
N LEU A 89 -12.71 -3.91 -2.96
CA LEU A 89 -12.55 -3.24 -1.66
C LEU A 89 -13.46 -2.03 -1.52
N GLN A 90 -13.66 -1.60 -0.28
CA GLN A 90 -14.36 -0.36 0.05
C GLN A 90 -13.38 0.63 0.68
N PRO A 91 -13.16 1.81 0.06
CA PRO A 91 -12.21 2.80 0.54
C PRO A 91 -12.49 3.31 1.95
N GLY A 92 -11.44 3.44 2.76
CA GLY A 92 -11.50 3.98 4.12
C GLY A 92 -11.49 5.51 4.20
N LEU A 93 -11.15 6.21 3.11
CA LEU A 93 -11.11 7.67 2.96
C LEU A 93 -10.05 8.39 3.82
N ARG A 94 -8.97 7.69 4.25
CA ARG A 94 -7.89 8.25 5.09
C ARG A 94 -6.59 8.57 4.32
N ILE A 95 -6.48 8.18 3.04
CA ILE A 95 -5.29 8.41 2.20
C ILE A 95 -5.17 9.83 1.66
N LYS A 96 -5.98 10.76 2.19
CA LYS A 96 -5.99 12.19 1.84
C LYS A 96 -6.42 12.52 0.40
N LEU A 97 -7.06 11.59 -0.30
CA LEU A 97 -7.81 11.89 -1.52
C LEU A 97 -9.13 12.59 -1.16
N HIS A 98 -9.47 13.64 -1.91
CA HIS A 98 -10.76 14.31 -1.72
C HIS A 98 -11.92 13.34 -1.95
N PRO A 99 -12.94 13.25 -1.05
CA PRO A 99 -14.03 12.27 -1.14
C PRO A 99 -14.80 12.30 -2.47
N ALA A 100 -14.91 13.45 -3.11
CA ALA A 100 -15.55 13.58 -4.43
C ALA A 100 -14.79 12.86 -5.55
N ASP A 101 -13.53 12.54 -5.36
CA ASP A 101 -12.66 11.92 -6.36
C ASP A 101 -12.44 10.42 -6.10
N THR A 102 -13.08 9.84 -5.07
CA THR A 102 -12.93 8.43 -4.69
C THR A 102 -13.16 7.48 -5.87
N TYR A 103 -14.07 7.80 -6.78
CA TYR A 103 -14.39 7.00 -7.95
C TYR A 103 -13.92 7.65 -9.27
N ALA A 104 -12.80 8.38 -9.25
CA ALA A 104 -12.29 9.10 -10.43
C ALA A 104 -11.97 8.18 -11.62
N TYR A 105 -11.66 6.90 -11.38
CA TYR A 105 -11.47 5.90 -12.45
C TYR A 105 -12.77 5.27 -12.98
N GLY A 106 -13.93 5.61 -12.40
CA GLY A 106 -15.24 5.05 -12.73
C GLY A 106 -15.70 3.96 -11.75
N LEU A 107 -17.01 3.82 -11.61
CA LEU A 107 -17.63 2.92 -10.63
C LEU A 107 -17.26 1.44 -10.83
N ASN A 108 -17.08 1.02 -12.09
CA ASN A 108 -16.70 -0.34 -12.43
C ASN A 108 -15.25 -0.71 -12.04
N ARG A 109 -14.41 0.30 -11.77
CA ARG A 109 -13.03 0.10 -11.31
C ARG A 109 -12.91 0.01 -9.79
N GLY A 110 -13.99 0.30 -9.08
CA GLY A 110 -14.00 0.44 -7.63
C GLY A 110 -13.56 1.82 -7.16
N GLY A 111 -13.57 2.02 -5.86
CA GLY A 111 -13.05 3.24 -5.25
C GLY A 111 -11.54 3.21 -5.10
N ILE A 112 -10.93 4.39 -5.09
CA ILE A 112 -9.50 4.55 -4.81
C ILE A 112 -9.28 4.32 -3.32
N ASP A 113 -8.58 3.27 -2.98
CA ASP A 113 -8.23 2.83 -1.64
C ASP A 113 -6.72 2.67 -1.43
N GLU A 114 -5.93 2.80 -2.50
CA GLU A 114 -4.48 2.75 -2.40
C GLU A 114 -3.82 4.01 -2.99
N ARG A 115 -2.69 4.42 -2.38
CA ARG A 115 -1.75 5.41 -2.93
C ARG A 115 -0.36 4.80 -2.93
N TRP A 116 0.24 4.63 -4.11
CA TRP A 116 1.53 4.00 -4.30
C TRP A 116 2.67 5.02 -4.33
N PHE A 117 3.80 4.70 -3.71
CA PHE A 117 4.95 5.59 -3.55
C PHE A 117 6.20 5.01 -4.20
N GLY A 118 6.90 5.83 -4.98
CA GLY A 118 8.15 5.46 -5.61
C GLY A 118 8.08 4.19 -6.44
N SER A 119 6.92 3.94 -7.06
CA SER A 119 6.64 2.68 -7.75
C SER A 119 7.13 2.70 -9.20
N THR A 120 7.82 1.63 -9.57
CA THR A 120 8.14 1.26 -10.96
C THR A 120 7.36 0.03 -11.42
N THR A 121 6.39 -0.43 -10.61
CA THR A 121 5.58 -1.63 -10.81
C THR A 121 4.19 -1.23 -11.32
N GLU A 122 3.70 -1.93 -12.33
CA GLU A 122 2.34 -1.80 -12.83
C GLU A 122 1.37 -2.61 -11.97
N THR A 123 0.14 -2.13 -11.82
CA THR A 123 -0.91 -2.89 -11.14
C THR A 123 -1.34 -4.10 -11.97
N ALA A 124 -1.90 -5.12 -11.31
CA ALA A 124 -2.52 -6.26 -11.98
C ALA A 124 -4.05 -6.14 -12.05
N ASN A 125 -4.59 -4.92 -12.02
CA ASN A 125 -6.03 -4.66 -12.09
C ASN A 125 -6.59 -4.95 -13.48
N GLU A 126 -7.77 -5.57 -13.54
CA GLU A 126 -8.50 -5.73 -14.80
C GLU A 126 -8.94 -4.36 -15.35
N GLY A 127 -8.80 -4.17 -16.66
CA GLY A 127 -9.18 -2.93 -17.35
C GLY A 127 -8.35 -1.69 -16.97
N ARG A 128 -7.16 -1.88 -16.40
CA ARG A 128 -6.25 -0.78 -16.04
C ARG A 128 -5.70 -0.03 -17.23
N ALA A 129 -5.25 1.20 -17.04
CA ALA A 129 -4.37 1.89 -17.96
C ALA A 129 -2.97 1.21 -17.98
N ALA A 130 -2.22 1.38 -19.05
CA ALA A 130 -0.90 0.75 -19.21
C ALA A 130 0.11 1.20 -18.14
N ASP A 131 -0.05 2.41 -17.61
CA ASP A 131 0.83 3.07 -16.65
C ASP A 131 0.27 3.13 -15.23
N GLU A 132 -0.87 2.48 -14.97
CA GLU A 132 -1.45 2.42 -13.63
C GLU A 132 -0.51 1.72 -12.65
N GLY A 133 -0.21 2.38 -11.54
CA GLY A 133 0.76 1.93 -10.55
C GLY A 133 2.15 2.56 -10.69
N LEU A 134 2.48 3.21 -11.81
CA LEU A 134 3.78 3.85 -12.00
C LEU A 134 3.80 5.26 -11.39
N SER A 135 4.83 5.56 -10.59
CA SER A 135 5.05 6.92 -10.09
C SER A 135 5.61 7.82 -11.18
N TYR A 136 5.10 9.05 -11.23
CA TYR A 136 5.49 10.05 -12.21
C TYR A 136 6.33 11.17 -11.59
N ILE A 137 7.32 11.64 -12.36
CA ILE A 137 8.12 12.83 -12.09
C ILE A 137 7.62 13.94 -13.00
N VAL A 138 7.55 15.16 -12.46
CA VAL A 138 7.18 16.36 -13.22
C VAL A 138 8.30 17.38 -13.11
N VAL A 139 8.89 17.74 -14.24
CA VAL A 139 9.94 18.77 -14.36
C VAL A 139 9.48 19.82 -15.35
N GLY A 140 9.11 20.99 -14.86
CA GLY A 140 8.52 22.03 -15.68
C GLY A 140 7.22 21.58 -16.37
N ARG A 141 7.26 21.38 -17.69
CA ARG A 141 6.13 20.87 -18.49
C ARG A 141 6.30 19.39 -18.89
N GLU A 142 7.44 18.82 -18.61
CA GLU A 142 7.72 17.42 -18.97
C GLU A 142 7.21 16.50 -17.85
N ARG A 143 6.64 15.36 -18.25
CA ARG A 143 6.14 14.32 -17.36
C ARG A 143 6.62 12.96 -17.86
N PHE A 144 7.28 12.20 -17.00
CA PHE A 144 7.81 10.87 -17.31
C PHE A 144 7.76 10.00 -16.04
N THR A 145 7.86 8.69 -16.21
CA THR A 145 7.78 7.80 -15.04
C THR A 145 9.13 7.70 -14.31
N LEU A 146 9.08 7.38 -13.02
CA LEU A 146 10.28 7.01 -12.27
C LEU A 146 11.00 5.82 -12.93
N ARG A 147 10.25 4.89 -13.53
CA ARG A 147 10.79 3.76 -14.30
C ARG A 147 11.64 4.24 -15.50
N ASP A 148 11.12 5.20 -16.27
CA ASP A 148 11.85 5.77 -17.39
C ASP A 148 13.11 6.51 -16.93
N ALA A 149 13.02 7.27 -15.84
CA ALA A 149 14.17 7.97 -15.26
C ALA A 149 15.27 6.98 -14.83
N ILE A 150 14.90 5.89 -14.18
CA ILE A 150 15.85 4.85 -13.77
C ILE A 150 16.41 4.10 -14.96
N ALA A 151 15.61 3.83 -16.00
CA ALA A 151 16.12 3.21 -17.22
C ALA A 151 17.19 4.07 -17.90
N GLU A 152 17.05 5.41 -17.86
CA GLU A 152 18.01 6.34 -18.48
C GLU A 152 19.23 6.64 -17.60
N CYS A 153 19.05 6.78 -16.30
CA CYS A 153 20.08 7.25 -15.37
C CYS A 153 20.57 6.16 -14.40
N GLY A 154 19.91 5.01 -14.32
CA GLY A 154 20.25 3.80 -13.58
C GLY A 154 21.03 4.02 -12.28
N ALA A 155 22.34 3.74 -12.33
CA ALA A 155 23.22 3.88 -11.18
C ALA A 155 23.29 5.30 -10.60
N GLY A 156 23.02 6.35 -11.40
CA GLY A 156 22.96 7.73 -10.92
C GLY A 156 21.76 8.04 -10.02
N ILE A 157 20.70 7.22 -10.10
CA ILE A 157 19.51 7.37 -9.26
C ILE A 157 19.54 6.36 -8.11
N ILE A 158 19.60 5.06 -8.40
CA ILE A 158 19.40 4.00 -7.39
C ILE A 158 20.73 3.43 -6.84
N GLY A 159 21.86 3.92 -7.32
CA GLY A 159 23.18 3.41 -6.96
C GLY A 159 23.62 2.23 -7.80
N ARG A 160 24.96 2.07 -7.89
CA ARG A 160 25.56 1.04 -8.75
C ARG A 160 25.17 -0.37 -8.33
N ASN A 161 25.19 -0.65 -7.01
CA ASN A 161 24.92 -1.99 -6.50
C ASN A 161 23.52 -2.49 -6.87
N LEU A 162 22.51 -1.64 -6.70
CA LEU A 162 21.12 -2.01 -7.05
C LEU A 162 20.94 -2.07 -8.56
N TRP A 163 21.55 -1.13 -9.29
CA TRP A 163 21.47 -1.12 -10.75
C TRP A 163 22.11 -2.36 -11.38
N ASP A 164 23.32 -2.71 -10.97
CA ASP A 164 24.04 -3.86 -11.53
C ASP A 164 23.35 -5.20 -11.19
N LYS A 165 22.68 -5.27 -10.01
CA LYS A 165 21.99 -6.49 -9.57
C LYS A 165 20.60 -6.66 -10.16
N TYR A 166 19.81 -5.58 -10.26
CA TYR A 166 18.40 -5.64 -10.61
C TYR A 166 18.03 -4.93 -11.91
N GLY A 167 18.85 -3.98 -12.41
CA GLY A 167 18.52 -3.16 -13.56
C GLY A 167 17.28 -2.29 -13.40
N ARG A 168 16.75 -2.16 -12.18
CA ARG A 168 15.52 -1.47 -11.83
C ARG A 168 15.45 -1.14 -10.34
N TRP A 169 14.50 -0.31 -9.95
CA TRP A 169 14.09 -0.18 -8.54
C TRP A 169 13.11 -1.30 -8.19
N PRO A 170 13.50 -2.27 -7.33
CA PRO A 170 12.76 -3.51 -7.19
C PRO A 170 11.69 -3.49 -6.11
N VAL A 171 11.49 -2.37 -5.43
CA VAL A 171 10.56 -2.22 -4.30
C VAL A 171 9.64 -1.01 -4.50
N TYR A 172 8.52 -1.01 -3.82
CA TYR A 172 7.70 0.19 -3.65
C TYR A 172 7.00 0.14 -2.28
N SER A 173 6.34 1.23 -1.93
CA SER A 173 5.46 1.26 -0.78
C SER A 173 4.12 1.83 -1.18
N LYS A 174 3.11 1.60 -0.36
CA LYS A 174 1.79 2.21 -0.56
C LYS A 174 1.14 2.53 0.78
N PHE A 175 0.18 3.44 0.77
CA PHE A 175 -0.92 3.36 1.71
C PHE A 175 -2.01 2.53 1.10
N PHE A 176 -2.55 1.58 1.86
CA PHE A 176 -3.87 1.04 1.57
C PHE A 176 -4.82 1.32 2.74
N ASP A 177 -6.08 1.59 2.41
CA ASP A 177 -7.03 2.12 3.36
C ASP A 177 -8.44 1.61 3.08
N ASN A 178 -8.81 0.55 3.78
CA ASN A 178 -10.09 -0.12 3.61
C ASN A 178 -11.03 0.19 4.78
N MET A 179 -12.32 0.20 4.53
CA MET A 179 -13.34 0.35 5.58
C MET A 179 -13.38 -0.84 6.53
N GLY A 180 -13.12 -2.03 6.01
CA GLY A 180 -13.05 -3.29 6.74
C GLY A 180 -11.82 -4.09 6.35
N PRO A 181 -11.74 -5.37 6.73
CA PRO A 181 -10.65 -6.25 6.29
C PRO A 181 -10.76 -6.51 4.79
N ILE A 182 -9.61 -6.71 4.15
CA ILE A 182 -9.57 -7.23 2.79
C ILE A 182 -9.76 -8.76 2.81
N PRO A 183 -10.10 -9.41 1.68
CA PRO A 183 -10.21 -10.86 1.64
C PRO A 183 -8.98 -11.54 2.18
N HIS A 184 -9.14 -12.62 2.93
CA HIS A 184 -8.04 -13.44 3.43
C HIS A 184 -7.29 -14.03 2.25
N HIS A 185 -6.02 -13.64 2.07
CA HIS A 185 -5.22 -13.91 0.89
C HIS A 185 -3.77 -14.22 1.24
N MET A 186 -3.03 -14.67 0.27
CA MET A 186 -1.59 -14.84 0.35
C MET A 186 -0.91 -14.31 -0.91
N HIS A 187 0.38 -14.08 -0.82
CA HIS A 187 1.26 -13.78 -1.94
C HIS A 187 2.17 -14.95 -2.25
N GLN A 188 2.40 -15.23 -3.52
CA GLN A 188 3.24 -16.32 -3.99
C GLN A 188 4.71 -16.11 -3.60
N SER A 189 5.42 -17.21 -3.32
CA SER A 189 6.87 -17.22 -3.22
C SER A 189 7.53 -16.96 -4.58
N ALA A 190 8.85 -16.75 -4.61
CA ALA A 190 9.57 -16.56 -5.86
C ALA A 190 9.42 -17.75 -6.80
N GLU A 191 9.47 -18.98 -6.26
CA GLU A 191 9.34 -20.23 -7.01
C GLU A 191 7.92 -20.41 -7.59
N GLN A 192 6.90 -20.08 -6.78
CA GLN A 192 5.50 -20.20 -7.20
C GLN A 192 5.17 -19.15 -8.28
N ALA A 193 5.56 -17.91 -8.08
CA ALA A 193 5.32 -16.83 -9.02
C ALA A 193 6.06 -17.03 -10.35
N ALA A 194 7.24 -17.64 -10.33
CA ALA A 194 8.00 -17.98 -11.54
C ALA A 194 7.23 -18.95 -12.47
N LEU A 195 6.34 -19.78 -11.94
CA LEU A 195 5.50 -20.68 -12.75
C LEU A 195 4.57 -19.93 -13.71
N VAL A 196 4.27 -18.68 -13.41
CA VAL A 196 3.42 -17.79 -14.24
C VAL A 196 4.19 -16.58 -14.78
N GLY A 197 5.54 -16.62 -14.74
CA GLY A 197 6.41 -15.54 -15.24
C GLY A 197 6.36 -14.26 -14.41
N GLN A 198 6.03 -14.37 -13.12
CA GLN A 198 5.97 -13.27 -12.15
C GLN A 198 7.07 -13.40 -11.09
N GLU A 199 7.17 -12.41 -10.22
CA GLU A 199 8.03 -12.43 -9.04
C GLU A 199 7.21 -12.61 -7.77
N GLY A 200 7.79 -13.27 -6.76
CA GLY A 200 7.18 -13.41 -5.45
C GLY A 200 7.01 -12.07 -4.73
N LYS A 201 6.14 -12.03 -3.71
CA LYS A 201 5.82 -10.78 -3.03
C LYS A 201 5.96 -10.91 -1.50
N PRO A 202 7.15 -10.75 -0.93
CA PRO A 202 7.30 -10.40 0.48
C PRO A 202 6.81 -8.97 0.71
N GLU A 203 6.14 -8.74 1.84
CA GLU A 203 5.61 -7.44 2.21
C GLU A 203 5.70 -7.16 3.70
N SER A 204 5.33 -5.96 4.11
CA SER A 204 5.32 -5.54 5.49
C SER A 204 4.26 -4.49 5.75
N TYR A 205 3.82 -4.38 6.99
CA TYR A 205 2.86 -3.39 7.43
C TYR A 205 3.44 -2.48 8.51
N TYR A 206 3.06 -1.22 8.44
CA TYR A 206 3.18 -0.26 9.53
C TYR A 206 1.89 0.56 9.60
N PHE A 207 1.41 0.85 10.81
CA PHE A 207 0.16 1.57 11.04
C PHE A 207 0.46 2.98 11.56
N PRO A 208 0.70 3.97 10.66
CA PRO A 208 1.12 5.31 11.07
C PRO A 208 0.04 6.02 11.89
N PRO A 209 0.40 6.61 13.05
CA PRO A 209 -0.54 7.32 13.91
C PRO A 209 -1.27 8.47 13.19
N GLN A 210 -0.59 9.13 12.25
CA GLN A 210 -1.10 10.28 11.52
C GLN A 210 -2.32 9.95 10.64
N HIS A 211 -2.48 8.69 10.24
CA HIS A 211 -3.61 8.21 9.45
C HIS A 211 -4.64 7.43 10.29
N ASN A 212 -4.31 7.06 11.55
CA ASN A 212 -5.08 6.15 12.39
C ASN A 212 -5.49 6.75 13.73
N ASN A 213 -5.71 8.05 13.80
CA ASN A 213 -6.07 8.78 15.01
C ASN A 213 -7.57 8.76 15.33
N VAL A 214 -8.39 8.09 14.55
CA VAL A 214 -9.84 7.96 14.76
C VAL A 214 -10.15 6.64 15.43
N GLY A 215 -10.63 6.68 16.66
CA GLY A 215 -10.74 5.52 17.54
C GLY A 215 -12.03 4.70 17.44
N ASN A 216 -12.83 4.83 16.39
CA ASN A 216 -14.15 4.19 16.31
C ASN A 216 -14.17 2.83 15.60
N ASN A 217 -13.05 2.36 15.04
CA ASN A 217 -12.94 1.06 14.42
C ASN A 217 -12.30 0.05 15.38
N PHE A 218 -12.77 -1.20 15.35
CA PHE A 218 -12.08 -2.29 16.01
C PHE A 218 -10.92 -2.74 15.09
N PRO A 219 -9.68 -2.31 15.36
CA PRO A 219 -8.54 -2.67 14.52
C PRO A 219 -8.17 -4.12 14.77
N TYR A 220 -8.32 -4.96 13.76
CA TYR A 220 -7.94 -6.36 13.79
C TYR A 220 -7.36 -6.78 12.45
N THR A 221 -6.63 -7.89 12.47
CA THR A 221 -6.12 -8.58 11.30
C THR A 221 -6.20 -10.08 11.54
N PHE A 222 -6.23 -10.86 10.47
CA PHE A 222 -6.07 -12.29 10.51
C PHE A 222 -4.72 -12.65 9.89
N MET A 223 -3.94 -13.47 10.57
CA MET A 223 -2.60 -13.88 10.12
C MET A 223 -2.40 -15.36 10.44
N GLY A 224 -2.18 -16.17 9.39
CA GLY A 224 -2.04 -17.61 9.52
C GLY A 224 -3.31 -18.29 10.06
N PHE A 225 -3.13 -19.47 10.57
CA PHE A 225 -4.18 -20.32 11.13
C PHE A 225 -4.00 -20.52 12.65
N GLU A 226 -5.07 -20.93 13.31
CA GLU A 226 -4.96 -21.48 14.65
C GLU A 226 -4.08 -22.73 14.62
N PRO A 227 -3.17 -22.91 15.62
CA PRO A 227 -2.34 -24.10 15.72
C PRO A 227 -3.17 -25.38 15.71
N GLY A 228 -2.79 -26.34 14.85
CA GLY A 228 -3.54 -27.58 14.68
C GLY A 228 -4.53 -27.57 13.51
N THR A 229 -4.72 -26.45 12.83
CA THR A 229 -5.46 -26.42 11.55
C THR A 229 -4.77 -27.31 10.54
N THR A 230 -5.57 -28.12 9.83
CA THR A 230 -5.09 -29.14 8.89
C THR A 230 -5.33 -28.74 7.43
N ARG A 231 -4.50 -29.29 6.53
CA ARG A 231 -4.70 -29.17 5.07
C ARG A 231 -6.09 -29.58 4.62
N ALA A 232 -6.64 -30.65 5.21
CA ALA A 232 -7.97 -31.15 4.88
C ALA A 232 -9.07 -30.15 5.23
N GLN A 233 -8.97 -29.41 6.34
CA GLN A 233 -9.94 -28.37 6.70
C GLN A 233 -9.89 -27.20 5.71
N VAL A 234 -8.70 -26.69 5.37
CA VAL A 234 -8.53 -25.60 4.40
C VAL A 234 -8.99 -26.05 3.01
N ARG A 235 -8.66 -27.28 2.60
CA ARG A 235 -9.15 -27.86 1.35
C ARG A 235 -10.68 -27.92 1.29
N GLN A 236 -11.33 -28.22 2.42
CA GLN A 236 -12.78 -28.20 2.49
C GLN A 236 -13.36 -26.81 2.33
N CYS A 237 -12.74 -25.77 2.97
CA CYS A 237 -13.12 -24.38 2.77
C CYS A 237 -13.07 -23.99 1.27
N ILE A 238 -12.02 -24.38 0.55
CA ILE A 238 -11.89 -24.11 -0.89
C ILE A 238 -12.94 -24.90 -1.69
N ALA A 239 -13.22 -26.17 -1.35
CA ALA A 239 -14.25 -26.98 -2.00
C ALA A 239 -15.67 -26.40 -1.80
N ASP A 240 -15.90 -25.68 -0.72
CA ASP A 240 -17.18 -25.08 -0.37
C ASP A 240 -17.38 -23.66 -0.95
N TRP A 241 -16.53 -23.23 -1.87
CA TRP A 241 -16.48 -21.88 -2.44
C TRP A 241 -17.85 -21.31 -2.85
N ASN A 242 -18.75 -22.12 -3.36
CA ASN A 242 -20.06 -21.70 -3.85
C ASN A 242 -21.22 -22.04 -2.87
N LYS A 243 -20.91 -22.35 -1.60
CA LYS A 243 -21.92 -22.77 -0.60
C LYS A 243 -22.21 -21.74 0.47
N GLY A 244 -22.00 -20.46 0.19
CA GLY A 244 -22.07 -19.37 1.16
C GLY A 244 -20.68 -18.94 1.62
N ASP A 245 -20.52 -18.51 2.86
CA ASP A 245 -19.19 -18.28 3.45
C ASP A 245 -18.42 -19.60 3.51
N ASN A 246 -17.20 -19.62 2.98
CA ASN A 246 -16.39 -20.81 2.95
C ASN A 246 -15.72 -21.17 4.30
N GLY A 247 -15.88 -20.30 5.31
CA GLY A 247 -15.44 -20.56 6.67
C GLY A 247 -13.92 -20.47 6.88
N ILE A 248 -13.15 -19.92 5.94
CA ILE A 248 -11.68 -19.85 6.08
C ILE A 248 -11.24 -19.01 7.28
N LEU A 249 -12.03 -17.97 7.65
CA LEU A 249 -11.73 -17.14 8.81
C LEU A 249 -11.92 -17.88 10.14
N ASP A 250 -12.78 -18.89 10.20
CA ASP A 250 -12.97 -19.71 11.41
C ASP A 250 -11.72 -20.54 11.75
N LEU A 251 -10.85 -20.76 10.77
CA LEU A 251 -9.56 -21.45 10.94
C LEU A 251 -8.42 -20.47 11.23
N SER A 252 -8.63 -19.18 11.06
CA SER A 252 -7.58 -18.16 11.04
C SER A 252 -7.44 -17.48 12.39
N LYS A 253 -6.19 -17.13 12.74
CA LYS A 253 -5.90 -16.46 13.99
C LYS A 253 -6.08 -14.96 13.87
N ALA A 254 -6.89 -14.39 14.76
CA ALA A 254 -7.14 -12.95 14.81
C ALA A 254 -6.16 -12.25 15.77
N TYR A 255 -5.63 -11.11 15.34
CA TYR A 255 -4.78 -10.24 16.15
C TYR A 255 -5.36 -8.84 16.21
N ARG A 256 -5.36 -8.25 17.41
CA ARG A 256 -5.65 -6.83 17.57
C ARG A 256 -4.45 -6.01 17.10
N LEU A 257 -4.68 -5.08 16.17
CA LEU A 257 -3.68 -4.17 15.68
C LEU A 257 -3.37 -3.05 16.70
N LYS A 258 -2.12 -2.60 16.72
CA LYS A 258 -1.66 -1.47 17.52
C LYS A 258 -1.14 -0.39 16.58
N VAL A 259 -1.71 0.81 16.66
CA VAL A 259 -1.22 1.99 15.94
C VAL A 259 0.23 2.27 16.35
N GLY A 260 1.08 2.60 15.40
CA GLY A 260 2.52 2.79 15.61
C GLY A 260 3.32 1.48 15.70
N SER A 261 2.73 0.35 15.32
CA SER A 261 3.43 -0.93 15.18
C SER A 261 3.29 -1.49 13.77
N GLY A 262 3.91 -2.62 13.48
CA GLY A 262 3.90 -3.23 12.16
C GLY A 262 4.00 -4.75 12.17
N TRP A 263 4.08 -5.33 10.98
CA TRP A 263 4.26 -6.75 10.75
C TRP A 263 5.15 -6.98 9.52
N LEU A 264 5.99 -7.99 9.56
CA LEU A 264 6.72 -8.51 8.40
C LEU A 264 6.00 -9.77 7.92
N ILE A 265 5.58 -9.79 6.65
CA ILE A 265 4.77 -10.88 6.10
C ILE A 265 5.58 -11.61 5.05
N ASP A 266 5.90 -12.86 5.32
CA ASP A 266 6.55 -13.73 4.36
C ASP A 266 5.56 -14.15 3.27
N PRO A 267 6.02 -14.44 2.05
CA PRO A 267 5.19 -15.10 1.04
C PRO A 267 4.57 -16.39 1.57
N CYS A 268 3.46 -16.81 0.97
CA CYS A 268 2.70 -18.02 1.31
C CYS A 268 2.06 -18.01 2.71
N ILE A 269 2.11 -16.89 3.43
CA ILE A 269 1.35 -16.69 4.67
C ILE A 269 -0.02 -16.14 4.31
N LEU A 270 -1.06 -16.83 4.78
CA LEU A 270 -2.43 -16.38 4.63
C LEU A 270 -2.72 -15.22 5.60
N HIS A 271 -3.22 -14.10 5.10
CA HIS A 271 -3.45 -12.91 5.91
C HIS A 271 -4.61 -12.06 5.37
N ALA A 272 -5.23 -11.30 6.27
CA ALA A 272 -6.26 -10.33 5.94
C ALA A 272 -5.97 -9.04 6.72
N PRO A 273 -5.29 -8.06 6.11
CA PRO A 273 -5.08 -6.76 6.74
C PRO A 273 -6.40 -6.17 7.22
N GLY A 274 -6.36 -5.61 8.43
CA GLY A 274 -7.55 -5.12 9.09
C GLY A 274 -7.94 -3.70 8.67
N SER A 275 -8.70 -3.05 9.52
CA SER A 275 -9.33 -1.74 9.23
C SER A 275 -8.43 -0.52 9.46
N LEU A 276 -7.15 -0.67 9.77
CA LEU A 276 -6.22 0.45 9.87
C LEU A 276 -5.69 0.85 8.50
N CYS A 277 -5.51 2.15 8.25
CA CYS A 277 -4.72 2.64 7.14
C CYS A 277 -3.28 2.17 7.31
N THR A 278 -2.76 1.48 6.32
CA THR A 278 -1.49 0.75 6.39
C THR A 278 -0.48 1.33 5.43
N TYR A 279 0.73 1.61 5.92
CA TYR A 279 1.91 1.85 5.12
C TYR A 279 2.58 0.51 4.84
N GLU A 280 2.75 0.15 3.57
CA GLU A 280 3.16 -1.18 3.14
C GLU A 280 4.39 -1.12 2.21
N PRO A 281 5.62 -1.11 2.75
CA PRO A 281 6.81 -1.45 1.98
C PRO A 281 6.78 -2.91 1.53
N GLN A 282 7.03 -3.14 0.22
CA GLN A 282 6.94 -4.46 -0.38
C GLN A 282 7.88 -4.63 -1.58
N TRP A 283 8.07 -5.87 -2.01
CA TRP A 283 8.70 -6.17 -3.28
C TRP A 283 7.83 -5.72 -4.46
N GLY A 284 8.45 -5.37 -5.58
CA GLY A 284 7.80 -4.82 -6.77
C GLY A 284 7.03 -5.86 -7.57
N SER A 285 6.05 -6.50 -6.94
CA SER A 285 5.15 -7.50 -7.53
C SER A 285 3.72 -7.24 -7.06
N ASP A 286 2.71 -7.69 -7.83
CA ASP A 286 1.28 -7.58 -7.49
C ASP A 286 0.57 -8.96 -7.62
N VAL A 287 1.30 -10.04 -7.31
CA VAL A 287 0.77 -11.41 -7.28
C VAL A 287 -0.02 -11.66 -6.00
N PHE A 288 -1.11 -12.40 -6.09
CA PHE A 288 -1.89 -12.86 -4.93
C PHE A 288 -2.84 -14.01 -5.25
N GLY A 289 -3.30 -14.72 -4.21
CA GLY A 289 -4.42 -15.66 -4.24
C GLY A 289 -5.38 -15.36 -3.09
N MET A 290 -6.66 -15.04 -3.41
CA MET A 290 -7.70 -14.75 -2.41
C MET A 290 -8.36 -16.05 -1.96
N TYR A 291 -8.17 -16.45 -0.70
CA TYR A 291 -8.70 -17.69 -0.13
C TYR A 291 -10.09 -17.54 0.51
N GLN A 292 -10.52 -16.32 0.79
CA GLN A 292 -11.84 -16.01 1.32
C GLN A 292 -12.80 -15.68 0.16
N ASN A 293 -13.94 -16.36 0.11
CA ASN A 293 -14.92 -16.21 -0.97
C ASN A 293 -16.00 -15.14 -0.69
N LEU A 294 -16.16 -14.72 0.56
CA LEU A 294 -17.17 -13.75 0.97
C LEU A 294 -16.60 -12.78 1.99
N VAL A 295 -16.62 -11.49 1.70
CA VAL A 295 -16.14 -10.43 2.60
C VAL A 295 -17.21 -9.36 2.75
N GLU A 296 -17.70 -9.11 3.97
CA GLU A 296 -18.74 -8.11 4.26
C GLU A 296 -19.98 -8.25 3.34
N GLY A 297 -20.40 -9.48 3.07
CA GLY A 297 -21.53 -9.78 2.18
C GLY A 297 -21.23 -9.64 0.68
N ARG A 298 -20.00 -9.35 0.30
CA ARG A 298 -19.55 -9.24 -1.11
C ARG A 298 -18.84 -10.52 -1.53
N PRO A 299 -19.26 -11.16 -2.63
CA PRO A 299 -18.58 -12.35 -3.13
C PRO A 299 -17.22 -12.00 -3.76
N VAL A 300 -16.21 -12.82 -3.49
CA VAL A 300 -14.91 -12.80 -4.13
C VAL A 300 -14.92 -13.88 -5.22
N PRO A 301 -14.67 -13.55 -6.48
CA PRO A 301 -14.72 -14.51 -7.56
C PRO A 301 -13.56 -15.52 -7.49
N TRP A 302 -13.82 -16.77 -7.90
CA TRP A 302 -12.82 -17.84 -7.98
C TRP A 302 -11.55 -17.43 -8.77
N SER A 303 -11.74 -16.61 -9.80
CA SER A 303 -10.62 -16.10 -10.60
C SER A 303 -9.58 -15.33 -9.80
N LEU A 304 -9.95 -14.72 -8.66
CA LEU A 304 -9.00 -14.04 -7.77
C LEU A 304 -8.25 -15.01 -6.84
N LEU A 305 -8.78 -16.22 -6.59
CA LEU A 305 -8.05 -17.27 -5.88
C LEU A 305 -6.90 -17.79 -6.73
N VAL A 306 -7.16 -18.03 -8.01
CA VAL A 306 -6.24 -18.76 -8.90
C VAL A 306 -5.52 -17.85 -9.90
N LYS A 307 -5.65 -16.53 -9.77
CA LYS A 307 -5.14 -15.51 -10.70
C LYS A 307 -3.67 -15.71 -11.09
N ASP A 308 -2.83 -15.98 -10.12
CA ASP A 308 -1.38 -16.10 -10.28
C ASP A 308 -0.91 -17.57 -10.06
N MET A 309 -1.69 -18.51 -10.57
CA MET A 309 -1.40 -19.94 -10.63
C MET A 309 -1.41 -20.45 -12.07
N PRO A 310 -0.67 -21.51 -12.40
CA PRO A 310 -0.75 -22.14 -13.73
C PRO A 310 -2.18 -22.53 -14.11
N ALA A 311 -2.59 -22.27 -15.35
CA ALA A 311 -3.98 -22.43 -15.79
C ALA A 311 -4.50 -23.87 -15.66
N ASP A 312 -3.64 -24.86 -15.82
CA ASP A 312 -3.96 -26.30 -15.64
C ASP A 312 -4.16 -26.69 -14.16
N LYS A 313 -3.80 -25.78 -13.22
CA LYS A 313 -3.93 -25.96 -11.77
C LYS A 313 -5.13 -25.26 -11.15
N HIS A 314 -5.90 -24.50 -11.92
CA HIS A 314 -7.02 -23.70 -11.40
C HIS A 314 -8.15 -24.50 -10.75
N GLN A 315 -8.22 -25.83 -10.99
CA GLN A 315 -9.21 -26.73 -10.37
C GLN A 315 -8.55 -27.80 -9.46
N ASP A 316 -7.25 -27.74 -9.28
CA ASP A 316 -6.49 -28.66 -8.44
C ASP A 316 -6.47 -28.14 -7.00
N LEU A 317 -7.44 -28.59 -6.18
CA LEU A 317 -7.60 -28.11 -4.81
C LEU A 317 -6.39 -28.44 -3.93
N ASP A 318 -5.71 -29.54 -4.19
CA ASP A 318 -4.54 -29.93 -3.42
C ASP A 318 -3.36 -29.01 -3.77
N PHE A 319 -3.18 -28.69 -5.06
CA PHE A 319 -2.20 -27.69 -5.50
C PHE A 319 -2.47 -26.30 -4.88
N ILE A 320 -3.73 -25.85 -4.85
CA ILE A 320 -4.12 -24.56 -4.25
C ILE A 320 -3.76 -24.51 -2.76
N VAL A 321 -4.06 -25.58 -2.03
CA VAL A 321 -3.77 -25.68 -0.58
C VAL A 321 -2.26 -25.80 -0.32
N ASP A 322 -1.52 -26.42 -1.22
CA ASP A 322 -0.06 -26.57 -1.12
C ASP A 322 0.71 -25.29 -1.47
N GLN A 323 0.04 -24.23 -1.95
CA GLN A 323 0.64 -22.89 -2.07
C GLN A 323 0.96 -22.26 -0.71
N LEU A 324 0.33 -22.70 0.37
CA LEU A 324 0.52 -22.15 1.72
C LEU A 324 1.76 -22.75 2.39
N ASP A 325 2.54 -21.92 3.06
CA ASP A 325 3.61 -22.37 3.97
C ASP A 325 2.97 -22.87 5.26
N TRP A 326 2.85 -24.17 5.39
CA TRP A 326 2.14 -24.80 6.51
C TRP A 326 2.84 -24.65 7.86
N GLU A 327 4.17 -24.59 7.87
CA GLU A 327 4.93 -24.36 9.10
C GLU A 327 4.70 -22.95 9.63
N LYS A 328 4.82 -21.94 8.76
CA LYS A 328 4.61 -20.53 9.13
C LYS A 328 3.14 -20.22 9.44
N ASN A 329 2.20 -20.73 8.64
CA ASN A 329 0.77 -20.46 8.85
C ASN A 329 0.20 -21.04 10.15
N THR A 330 0.76 -22.13 10.66
CA THR A 330 0.30 -22.77 11.91
C THR A 330 1.23 -22.56 13.10
N ASP A 331 2.18 -21.63 12.97
CA ASP A 331 3.16 -21.34 14.01
C ASP A 331 2.48 -20.79 15.29
N PRO A 332 2.59 -21.46 16.44
CA PRO A 332 2.04 -20.96 17.70
C PRO A 332 2.72 -19.66 18.19
N ASN A 333 3.94 -19.38 17.70
CA ASN A 333 4.71 -18.18 18.01
C ASN A 333 4.65 -17.13 16.89
N PHE A 334 3.68 -17.21 15.99
CA PHE A 334 3.55 -16.35 14.81
C PHE A 334 3.78 -14.88 15.12
N LYS A 335 3.10 -14.35 16.14
CA LYS A 335 3.27 -12.95 16.54
C LYS A 335 4.72 -12.62 16.92
N ASP A 336 5.40 -13.52 17.59
CA ASP A 336 6.78 -13.29 18.03
C ASP A 336 7.77 -13.24 16.87
N ASN A 337 7.46 -13.93 15.80
CA ASN A 337 8.30 -14.05 14.61
C ASN A 337 8.01 -12.98 13.54
N HIS A 338 6.85 -12.32 13.59
CA HIS A 338 6.41 -11.41 12.53
C HIS A 338 6.08 -9.99 12.99
N TYR A 339 5.79 -9.79 14.29
CA TYR A 339 5.39 -8.48 14.84
C TYR A 339 6.56 -7.52 14.98
N LEU A 340 6.36 -6.26 14.57
CA LEU A 340 7.34 -5.19 14.59
C LEU A 340 6.89 -4.08 15.55
N GLU A 341 7.72 -3.74 16.52
CA GLU A 341 7.63 -2.47 17.22
C GLU A 341 8.77 -1.54 16.78
N PRO A 342 8.54 -0.22 16.66
CA PRO A 342 9.59 0.71 16.26
C PRO A 342 10.80 0.65 17.19
N VAL A 343 11.98 0.61 16.58
CA VAL A 343 13.28 0.56 17.25
C VAL A 343 14.06 1.81 16.88
N THR A 344 14.60 2.54 17.85
CA THR A 344 15.44 3.72 17.57
C THR A 344 16.60 3.35 16.66
N ALA A 345 16.67 4.00 15.50
CA ALA A 345 17.76 3.88 14.56
C ALA A 345 18.83 4.94 14.84
N LEU A 346 18.39 6.19 14.99
CA LEU A 346 19.25 7.33 15.27
C LEU A 346 18.45 8.37 16.06
N GLN A 347 19.12 9.07 16.97
CA GLN A 347 18.53 10.16 17.75
C GLN A 347 19.59 11.23 17.97
N GLY A 348 19.18 12.48 17.86
CA GLY A 348 20.02 13.63 18.10
C GLY A 348 19.21 14.84 18.54
N GLU A 349 19.88 15.97 18.65
CA GLU A 349 19.19 17.24 18.95
C GLU A 349 18.25 17.59 17.80
N GLY A 350 16.97 17.80 18.11
CA GLY A 350 15.93 18.21 17.18
C GLY A 350 15.40 17.10 16.26
N PHE A 351 15.75 15.83 16.46
CA PHE A 351 15.19 14.74 15.66
C PHE A 351 15.22 13.37 16.33
N HIS A 352 14.36 12.50 15.83
CA HIS A 352 14.31 11.08 16.17
C HIS A 352 14.01 10.26 14.91
N ASP A 353 14.84 9.23 14.65
CA ASP A 353 14.68 8.30 13.53
C ASP A 353 14.51 6.87 14.05
N LYS A 354 13.47 6.16 13.60
CA LYS A 354 13.10 4.83 14.08
C LYS A 354 12.99 3.86 12.93
N TRP A 355 13.49 2.66 13.09
CA TRP A 355 13.11 1.52 12.29
C TRP A 355 11.62 1.19 12.55
N ILE A 356 10.82 1.17 11.52
CA ILE A 356 9.40 0.80 11.54
C ILE A 356 9.14 -0.50 10.77
N VAL A 357 10.00 -0.80 9.77
CA VAL A 357 10.05 -2.08 9.07
C VAL A 357 11.50 -2.55 9.03
N TYR A 358 11.73 -3.76 9.50
CA TYR A 358 13.06 -4.37 9.60
C TYR A 358 12.95 -5.90 9.65
N GLY A 359 14.08 -6.59 9.64
CA GLY A 359 14.14 -8.05 9.62
C GLY A 359 14.48 -8.59 8.25
N LYS A 360 14.35 -9.90 8.10
CA LYS A 360 14.65 -10.66 6.88
C LYS A 360 13.57 -11.68 6.63
N VAL A 361 13.23 -11.89 5.38
CA VAL A 361 12.37 -12.98 4.90
C VAL A 361 13.27 -14.06 4.32
N ASP A 362 13.23 -15.27 4.87
CA ASP A 362 14.09 -16.40 4.47
C ASP A 362 15.59 -16.03 4.38
N GLY A 363 16.05 -15.22 5.34
CA GLY A 363 17.45 -14.81 5.44
C GLY A 363 17.85 -13.61 4.54
N PHE A 364 16.95 -13.13 3.68
CA PHE A 364 17.20 -12.01 2.77
C PHE A 364 16.46 -10.74 3.20
N GLN A 365 17.14 -9.58 3.14
CA GLN A 365 16.53 -8.27 3.43
C GLN A 365 16.00 -7.66 2.13
N TYR A 366 14.71 -7.83 1.88
CA TYR A 366 14.05 -7.32 0.68
C TYR A 366 13.86 -5.80 0.70
N PHE A 367 13.58 -5.26 1.87
CA PHE A 367 13.35 -3.83 2.12
C PHE A 367 13.49 -3.53 3.61
N THR A 368 13.58 -2.24 3.92
CA THR A 368 13.46 -1.71 5.29
C THR A 368 12.74 -0.38 5.23
N ALA A 369 12.22 0.10 6.38
CA ALA A 369 11.65 1.44 6.46
C ALA A 369 11.94 2.12 7.80
N ARG A 370 12.00 3.47 7.76
CA ARG A 370 12.19 4.33 8.93
C ARG A 370 11.14 5.42 9.00
N GLU A 371 10.83 5.84 10.23
CA GLU A 371 10.07 7.05 10.53
C GLU A 371 11.01 8.10 11.08
N LEU A 372 11.15 9.20 10.34
CA LEU A 372 11.91 10.38 10.77
C LEU A 372 10.95 11.41 11.34
N THR A 373 11.18 11.83 12.57
CA THR A 373 10.49 12.95 13.23
C THR A 373 11.49 14.08 13.46
N ILE A 374 11.15 15.28 13.05
CA ILE A 374 11.96 16.49 13.24
C ILE A 374 11.17 17.47 14.08
N ASP A 375 11.76 17.91 15.18
CA ASP A 375 11.14 18.80 16.13
C ASP A 375 10.80 20.18 15.49
N PRO A 376 9.81 20.91 16.01
CA PRO A 376 9.48 22.25 15.55
C PRO A 376 10.70 23.18 15.50
N GLY A 377 10.90 23.84 14.35
CA GLY A 377 12.00 24.80 14.14
C GLY A 377 13.39 24.17 13.96
N ALA A 378 13.53 22.85 14.05
CA ALA A 378 14.82 22.18 13.93
C ALA A 378 15.27 22.06 12.46
N THR A 379 16.58 22.06 12.26
CA THR A 379 17.25 21.74 10.99
C THR A 379 18.27 20.65 11.25
N VAL A 380 18.16 19.54 10.51
CA VAL A 380 19.01 18.36 10.70
C VAL A 380 19.46 17.80 9.36
N THR A 381 20.68 17.24 9.29
CA THR A 381 21.16 16.56 8.10
C THR A 381 21.19 15.07 8.38
N ILE A 382 20.42 14.32 7.63
CA ILE A 382 20.31 12.85 7.73
C ILE A 382 21.08 12.20 6.58
N ARG A 383 21.97 11.27 6.91
CA ARG A 383 22.67 10.42 5.96
C ARG A 383 22.09 9.03 5.98
N ASP A 384 21.74 8.54 4.81
CA ASP A 384 21.27 7.18 4.58
C ASP A 384 22.26 6.39 3.72
N ARG A 385 22.15 5.07 3.70
CA ARG A 385 23.11 4.19 3.04
C ARG A 385 22.83 3.90 1.58
N GLY A 386 21.72 4.39 1.04
CA GLY A 386 21.33 4.19 -0.36
C GLY A 386 20.07 4.97 -0.69
N ALA A 387 19.66 4.89 -1.95
CA ALA A 387 18.45 5.52 -2.44
C ALA A 387 17.20 5.11 -1.64
N TYR A 388 16.24 6.02 -1.53
CA TYR A 388 14.98 5.76 -0.83
C TYR A 388 13.84 6.59 -1.43
N SER A 389 12.61 6.12 -1.23
CA SER A 389 11.43 6.96 -1.41
C SER A 389 10.89 7.44 -0.06
N LEU A 390 10.32 8.64 -0.06
CA LEU A 390 9.86 9.34 1.14
C LEU A 390 8.44 9.84 0.95
N ILE A 391 7.61 9.69 1.99
CA ILE A 391 6.29 10.32 2.10
C ILE A 391 6.18 11.11 3.41
N VAL A 392 5.79 12.39 3.32
CA VAL A 392 5.52 13.24 4.49
C VAL A 392 4.11 12.95 4.98
N VAL A 393 4.00 12.56 6.25
CA VAL A 393 2.72 12.20 6.87
C VAL A 393 2.20 13.25 7.83
N GLN A 394 3.05 14.19 8.26
CA GLN A 394 2.70 15.29 9.15
C GLN A 394 3.65 16.48 8.98
N GLY A 395 3.14 17.70 9.17
CA GLY A 395 3.93 18.92 9.22
C GLY A 395 4.32 19.48 7.85
N GLU A 396 5.20 20.49 7.89
CA GLU A 396 5.72 21.20 6.73
C GLU A 396 7.17 21.63 6.94
N GLY A 397 7.90 21.79 5.83
CA GLY A 397 9.32 22.13 5.92
C GLY A 397 10.03 22.15 4.58
N MET A 398 11.31 21.84 4.63
CA MET A 398 12.20 21.74 3.47
C MET A 398 13.00 20.42 3.52
N ALA A 399 13.30 19.86 2.36
CA ALA A 399 14.35 18.85 2.16
C ALA A 399 15.31 19.39 1.10
N ASN A 400 16.55 19.65 1.46
CA ASN A 400 17.49 20.39 0.63
C ASN A 400 16.83 21.69 0.10
N LYS A 401 16.59 21.76 -1.21
CA LYS A 401 15.97 22.93 -1.87
C LYS A 401 14.46 22.80 -2.12
N LEU A 402 13.87 21.63 -1.80
CA LEU A 402 12.44 21.36 -2.07
C LEU A 402 11.59 21.57 -0.83
N SER A 403 10.42 22.20 -1.02
CA SER A 403 9.43 22.31 0.05
C SER A 403 8.75 20.97 0.29
N LEU A 404 8.54 20.66 1.56
CA LEU A 404 7.77 19.53 2.06
C LEU A 404 6.48 20.03 2.68
N ASN A 405 5.38 19.36 2.42
CA ASN A 405 4.11 19.67 3.05
C ASN A 405 3.21 18.44 3.05
N CYS A 406 2.74 18.07 4.24
CA CYS A 406 1.71 17.06 4.35
C CYS A 406 0.35 17.66 3.99
N PRO A 407 -0.26 17.32 2.83
CA PRO A 407 -1.51 17.94 2.41
C PRO A 407 -2.66 17.56 3.33
N LYS A 408 -3.70 18.41 3.40
CA LYS A 408 -4.95 18.09 4.09
C LYS A 408 -5.80 17.15 3.24
N LEU A 409 -6.10 17.55 2.01
CA LEU A 409 -6.78 16.78 0.99
C LEU A 409 -6.19 17.11 -0.38
N LEU A 410 -6.10 16.11 -1.25
CA LEU A 410 -5.65 16.22 -2.64
C LEU A 410 -6.80 15.94 -3.59
N ARG A 411 -6.90 16.72 -4.65
CA ARG A 411 -7.76 16.38 -5.79
C ARG A 411 -7.07 15.33 -6.66
N PHE A 412 -7.85 14.54 -7.33
CA PHE A 412 -7.33 13.63 -8.35
C PHE A 412 -6.52 14.40 -9.41
N ASN A 413 -5.31 13.94 -9.71
CA ASN A 413 -4.32 14.61 -10.58
C ASN A 413 -3.71 15.92 -10.03
N GLU A 414 -3.94 16.28 -8.78
CA GLU A 414 -3.25 17.40 -8.14
C GLU A 414 -1.82 17.00 -7.77
N LEU A 415 -0.86 17.90 -8.01
CA LEU A 415 0.52 17.71 -7.55
C LEU A 415 0.64 18.04 -6.07
N SER A 416 1.47 17.29 -5.37
CA SER A 416 1.74 17.49 -3.94
C SER A 416 3.23 17.70 -3.68
N ASN A 417 3.55 18.16 -2.47
CA ASN A 417 4.92 18.28 -1.97
C ASN A 417 5.18 17.32 -0.81
N ASP A 418 4.53 16.16 -0.81
CA ASP A 418 4.66 15.16 0.24
C ASP A 418 5.43 13.91 -0.19
N GLU A 419 5.63 13.68 -1.49
CA GLU A 419 6.23 12.46 -2.02
C GLU A 419 7.49 12.76 -2.84
N PHE A 420 8.61 12.10 -2.48
CA PHE A 420 9.92 12.30 -3.11
C PHE A 420 10.68 10.99 -3.24
N PHE A 421 11.53 10.92 -4.27
CA PHE A 421 12.55 9.90 -4.39
C PHE A 421 13.93 10.55 -4.21
N CYS A 422 14.74 10.01 -3.31
CA CYS A 422 16.10 10.48 -3.03
C CYS A 422 17.10 9.56 -3.72
N THR A 423 18.02 10.14 -4.51
CA THR A 423 19.10 9.38 -5.14
C THR A 423 20.07 8.84 -4.10
N GLU A 424 20.80 7.75 -4.45
CA GLU A 424 21.85 7.20 -3.58
C GLU A 424 22.91 8.24 -3.24
N GLU A 425 23.36 9.02 -4.22
CA GLU A 425 24.37 10.06 -4.01
C GLU A 425 23.92 11.09 -2.97
N ALA A 426 22.69 11.60 -3.09
CA ALA A 426 22.14 12.55 -2.13
C ALA A 426 21.94 11.93 -0.75
N ALA A 427 21.50 10.69 -0.68
CA ALA A 427 21.33 9.95 0.57
C ALA A 427 22.67 9.78 1.32
N LEU A 428 23.73 9.42 0.61
CA LEU A 428 25.10 9.26 1.16
C LEU A 428 25.71 10.61 1.56
N ALA A 429 25.52 11.65 0.76
CA ALA A 429 25.98 13.01 1.07
C ALA A 429 25.26 13.60 2.27
N GLY A 430 24.01 13.24 2.44
CA GLY A 430 23.09 13.71 3.48
C GLY A 430 22.09 14.71 2.96
N VAL A 431 20.82 14.47 3.28
CA VAL A 431 19.69 15.37 3.00
C VAL A 431 19.46 16.25 4.23
N THR A 432 19.46 17.55 4.02
CA THR A 432 19.14 18.53 5.09
C THR A 432 17.65 18.77 5.12
N PHE A 433 17.03 18.40 6.23
CA PHE A 433 15.62 18.65 6.53
C PHE A 433 15.51 19.85 7.48
N THR A 434 14.59 20.76 7.17
CA THR A 434 14.22 21.87 8.06
C THR A 434 12.74 21.83 8.32
N ASN A 435 12.34 21.70 9.58
CA ASN A 435 10.95 21.88 9.99
C ASN A 435 10.67 23.37 10.12
N THR A 436 9.80 23.92 9.27
CA THR A 436 9.45 25.35 9.28
C THR A 436 8.31 25.69 10.23
N SER A 437 7.60 24.70 10.77
CA SER A 437 6.62 24.90 11.82
C SER A 437 7.30 25.15 13.16
N LEU A 438 6.73 26.04 13.96
CA LEU A 438 7.20 26.30 15.34
C LEU A 438 6.45 25.48 16.38
N THR A 439 5.44 24.74 15.99
CA THR A 439 4.53 24.05 16.92
C THR A 439 4.27 22.59 16.57
N GLU A 440 4.44 22.19 15.31
CA GLU A 440 4.12 20.86 14.83
C GLU A 440 5.38 20.12 14.35
N PRO A 441 5.59 18.85 14.72
CA PRO A 441 6.70 18.05 14.19
C PRO A 441 6.52 17.78 12.69
N LEU A 442 7.64 17.73 11.97
CA LEU A 442 7.68 17.20 10.61
C LEU A 442 7.95 15.70 10.68
N VAL A 443 7.02 14.88 10.16
CA VAL A 443 7.15 13.42 10.18
C VAL A 443 7.14 12.87 8.76
N ALA A 444 8.15 12.07 8.43
CA ALA A 444 8.29 11.43 7.13
C ALA A 444 8.59 9.92 7.27
N LEU A 445 7.95 9.11 6.43
CA LEU A 445 8.24 7.69 6.30
C LEU A 445 9.17 7.51 5.10
N ARG A 446 10.24 6.71 5.25
CA ARG A 446 11.23 6.41 4.22
C ARG A 446 11.37 4.90 4.09
N TYR A 447 11.31 4.37 2.87
CA TYR A 447 11.64 2.95 2.63
C TYR A 447 12.81 2.82 1.67
N TYR A 448 13.56 1.75 1.84
CA TYR A 448 14.84 1.48 1.18
C TYR A 448 14.78 0.18 0.41
N GLY A 449 15.61 0.09 -0.62
CA GLY A 449 15.80 -1.11 -1.42
C GLY A 449 16.48 -2.26 -0.66
N PRO A 450 16.61 -3.42 -1.33
CA PRO A 450 17.16 -4.62 -0.71
C PRO A 450 18.62 -4.43 -0.28
N GLU A 451 18.94 -4.99 0.90
CA GLU A 451 20.29 -5.04 1.49
C GLU A 451 20.96 -3.66 1.69
N VAL A 452 20.22 -2.54 1.54
CA VAL A 452 20.75 -1.18 1.77
C VAL A 452 21.15 -0.97 3.23
N ASN A 453 20.42 -1.57 4.16
CA ASN A 453 20.60 -1.35 5.60
C ASN A 453 20.98 -2.64 6.35
N PRO A 454 22.23 -3.13 6.23
CA PRO A 454 22.65 -4.39 6.86
C PRO A 454 22.66 -4.34 8.38
N ASP A 455 22.64 -3.15 8.97
CA ASP A 455 22.56 -2.86 10.41
C ASP A 455 21.10 -2.73 10.92
N ALA A 456 20.11 -2.94 10.08
CA ALA A 456 18.72 -2.97 10.54
C ALA A 456 18.53 -4.08 11.60
N PRO A 457 17.67 -3.86 12.60
CA PRO A 457 17.45 -4.82 13.66
C PRO A 457 16.99 -6.19 13.15
N ALA A 458 17.33 -7.23 13.89
CA ALA A 458 16.71 -8.55 13.71
C ALA A 458 15.27 -8.55 14.24
N MET A 459 14.46 -9.53 13.78
CA MET A 459 13.15 -9.78 14.36
C MET A 459 13.22 -9.99 15.87
N GLY A 460 12.24 -9.48 16.61
CA GLY A 460 12.20 -9.56 18.07
C GLY A 460 13.13 -8.59 18.80
N ALA A 461 13.85 -7.71 18.13
CA ALA A 461 14.76 -6.73 18.76
C ALA A 461 14.05 -5.84 19.82
N HIS A 462 12.75 -5.62 19.69
CA HIS A 462 11.95 -4.87 20.66
C HIS A 462 11.78 -5.58 22.03
N LYS A 463 12.02 -6.90 22.10
CA LYS A 463 11.88 -7.70 23.34
C LYS A 463 13.05 -7.53 24.31
N HIS A 464 14.15 -6.97 23.85
CA HIS A 464 15.38 -6.82 24.61
C HIS A 464 15.60 -5.40 25.15
N ARG A 465 14.50 -4.62 25.28
CA ARG A 465 14.53 -3.23 25.78
C ARG A 465 13.77 -3.06 27.08
#